data_6afb09977b15b96c06f4d5a4716e05bb
#
_entry.id   6afb09977b15b96c06f4d5a4716e05bb
#
_cell.length_a   1.000
_cell.length_b   1.000
_cell.length_c   1.000
_cell.angle_alpha   90.00
_cell.angle_beta   90.00
_cell.angle_gamma   90.00
#
_symmetry.space_group_name_H-M   'P 1'
#
loop_
_entity.id
_entity.type
_entity.pdbx_description
1 polymer ?
#
loop_
_entity_poly.entity_id
_entity_poly.type
_entity_poly.pdbx_seq_one_letter_code
_entity_poly.pdbx_strand_id
1 'polypeptide(L)'
;MLLAAKKGHTGAVTTILGGCASVQLLVGLPFLAHDPISYMKNAFDFGRGFKHRWSVNFKWIPCEPRPPQLITPLRDCDGPFASSYFKACTLALHLTLLALYVDRSLRRRNFRGRGGLIAFVRAPRKYGAIPGDRIAPLLFACNFIGVACARSLHFQFVVWYGNTLPLLLWTTAVPRFLCVALVVAVEACWNPW
;
A
#
# COMPACT_ATOMS: atom_id res chain seq x y z
N MET A 1 8.67 18.78 7.49
CA MET A 1 8.15 19.92 8.25
C MET A 1 8.95 21.20 8.06
N LEU A 2 10.26 21.22 8.27
CA LEU A 2 11.13 22.39 8.07
C LEU A 2 11.04 23.00 6.65
N LEU A 3 10.93 22.16 5.61
CA LEU A 3 10.78 22.61 4.22
C LEU A 3 9.45 23.31 3.95
N ALA A 4 8.35 22.84 4.56
CA ALA A 4 7.03 23.47 4.40
C ALA A 4 6.95 24.84 5.08
N ALA A 5 7.66 25.01 6.20
CA ALA A 5 7.75 26.29 6.89
C ALA A 5 8.54 27.36 6.09
N LYS A 6 9.56 26.94 5.32
CA LYS A 6 10.42 27.86 4.55
C LYS A 6 9.89 28.16 3.12
N LYS A 7 9.26 27.20 2.46
CA LYS A 7 8.90 27.30 1.02
C LYS A 7 7.38 27.34 0.75
N GLY A 8 6.56 27.28 1.79
CA GLY A 8 5.13 27.07 1.63
C GLY A 8 4.79 25.63 1.21
N HIS A 9 3.51 25.30 1.22
CA HIS A 9 3.05 23.91 1.05
C HIS A 9 3.35 23.35 -0.36
N THR A 10 3.10 24.14 -1.38
CA THR A 10 3.38 23.78 -2.79
C THR A 10 4.88 23.61 -3.03
N GLY A 11 5.71 24.52 -2.56
CA GLY A 11 7.15 24.45 -2.72
C GLY A 11 7.80 23.26 -1.95
N ALA A 12 7.23 22.85 -0.81
CA ALA A 12 7.68 21.64 -0.10
C ALA A 12 7.33 20.38 -0.89
N VAL A 13 6.12 20.27 -1.41
CA VAL A 13 5.67 19.12 -2.22
C VAL A 13 6.51 19.01 -3.49
N THR A 14 6.70 20.09 -4.23
CA THR A 14 7.52 20.07 -5.46
C THR A 14 8.98 19.70 -5.17
N THR A 15 9.56 20.17 -4.06
CA THR A 15 10.92 19.82 -3.67
C THR A 15 11.04 18.33 -3.33
N ILE A 16 10.08 17.76 -2.59
CA ILE A 16 10.08 16.34 -2.23
C ILE A 16 9.88 15.47 -3.47
N LEU A 17 8.86 15.76 -4.27
CA LEU A 17 8.60 15.00 -5.50
C LEU A 17 9.73 15.12 -6.51
N GLY A 18 10.28 16.32 -6.68
CA GLY A 18 11.43 16.55 -7.55
C GLY A 18 12.67 15.78 -7.07
N GLY A 19 12.93 15.76 -5.76
CA GLY A 19 14.01 14.97 -5.17
C GLY A 19 13.84 13.47 -5.40
N CYS A 20 12.64 12.93 -5.15
CA CYS A 20 12.33 11.52 -5.41
C CYS A 20 12.48 11.20 -6.91
N ALA A 21 11.96 12.03 -7.79
CA ALA A 21 12.08 11.84 -9.24
C ALA A 21 13.55 11.87 -9.69
N SER A 22 14.35 12.80 -9.16
CA SER A 22 15.78 12.87 -9.47
C SER A 22 16.53 11.60 -9.06
N VAL A 23 16.26 11.07 -7.86
CA VAL A 23 16.86 9.81 -7.42
C VAL A 23 16.45 8.66 -8.33
N GLN A 24 15.17 8.55 -8.70
CA GLN A 24 14.69 7.51 -9.62
C GLN A 24 15.35 7.62 -10.99
N LEU A 25 15.49 8.83 -11.52
CA LEU A 25 16.16 9.05 -12.81
C LEU A 25 17.64 8.69 -12.74
N LEU A 26 18.36 9.09 -11.68
CA LEU A 26 19.77 8.76 -11.50
C LEU A 26 20.01 7.26 -11.43
N VAL A 27 19.20 6.55 -10.62
CA VAL A 27 19.31 5.09 -10.48
C VAL A 27 18.89 4.37 -11.76
N GLY A 28 17.87 4.88 -12.45
CA GLY A 28 17.37 4.31 -13.72
C GLY A 28 18.22 4.68 -14.94
N LEU A 29 19.11 5.68 -14.84
CA LEU A 29 19.86 6.21 -15.98
C LEU A 29 20.61 5.16 -16.80
N PRO A 30 21.36 4.19 -16.22
CA PRO A 30 22.03 3.16 -17.00
C PRO A 30 21.07 2.33 -17.86
N PHE A 31 19.90 2.01 -17.34
CA PHE A 31 18.88 1.23 -18.05
C PHE A 31 18.18 2.07 -19.13
N LEU A 32 17.87 3.33 -18.80
CA LEU A 32 17.28 4.29 -19.74
C LEU A 32 18.23 4.61 -20.90
N ALA A 33 19.54 4.67 -20.66
CA ALA A 33 20.54 4.92 -21.68
C ALA A 33 20.76 3.72 -22.61
N HIS A 34 20.54 2.48 -22.10
CA HIS A 34 20.74 1.27 -22.88
C HIS A 34 19.51 0.94 -23.72
N ASP A 35 18.34 0.81 -23.11
CA ASP A 35 17.06 0.53 -23.80
C ASP A 35 15.89 1.17 -23.04
N PRO A 36 15.55 2.43 -23.31
CA PRO A 36 14.49 3.15 -22.61
C PRO A 36 13.10 2.53 -22.83
N ILE A 37 12.85 1.94 -24.00
CA ILE A 37 11.53 1.37 -24.31
C ILE A 37 11.30 0.11 -23.50
N SER A 38 12.25 -0.82 -23.50
CA SER A 38 12.15 -2.04 -22.68
C SER A 38 12.13 -1.73 -21.19
N TYR A 39 12.92 -0.75 -20.74
CA TYR A 39 12.89 -0.32 -19.34
C TYR A 39 11.50 0.17 -18.94
N MET A 40 10.91 1.11 -19.70
CA MET A 40 9.60 1.66 -19.41
C MET A 40 8.50 0.58 -19.49
N LYS A 41 8.54 -0.27 -20.49
CA LYS A 41 7.57 -1.35 -20.68
C LYS A 41 7.59 -2.36 -19.53
N ASN A 42 8.78 -2.73 -19.05
CA ASN A 42 8.93 -3.67 -17.93
C ASN A 42 8.67 -3.02 -16.57
N ALA A 43 9.04 -1.74 -16.38
CA ALA A 43 8.78 -1.00 -15.15
C ALA A 43 7.29 -0.74 -14.93
N PHE A 44 6.54 -0.50 -16.02
CA PHE A 44 5.10 -0.20 -16.00
C PHE A 44 4.26 -1.32 -16.62
N ASP A 45 4.68 -2.57 -16.45
CA ASP A 45 3.91 -3.73 -16.91
C ASP A 45 2.67 -3.96 -16.04
N PHE A 46 1.62 -3.19 -16.30
CA PHE A 46 0.32 -3.36 -15.63
C PHE A 46 -0.41 -4.65 -16.03
N GLY A 47 0.05 -5.31 -17.10
CA GLY A 47 -0.45 -6.61 -17.54
C GLY A 47 0.12 -7.80 -16.78
N ARG A 48 1.17 -7.60 -15.97
CA ARG A 48 1.82 -8.66 -15.21
C ARG A 48 0.83 -9.45 -14.37
N GLY A 49 0.70 -10.72 -14.70
CA GLY A 49 -0.13 -11.66 -13.95
C GLY A 49 0.49 -11.97 -12.59
N PHE A 50 -0.33 -11.92 -11.55
CA PHE A 50 0.09 -12.40 -10.23
C PHE A 50 -0.22 -13.89 -10.13
N LYS A 51 0.74 -14.66 -9.61
CA LYS A 51 0.59 -16.10 -9.41
C LYS A 51 -0.28 -16.38 -8.18
N HIS A 52 -1.34 -17.16 -8.34
CA HIS A 52 -2.21 -17.57 -7.24
C HIS A 52 -1.44 -18.33 -6.16
N ARG A 53 -0.43 -19.10 -6.58
CA ARG A 53 0.47 -19.83 -5.68
C ARG A 53 1.07 -18.95 -4.57
N TRP A 54 1.30 -17.66 -4.85
CA TRP A 54 1.90 -16.70 -3.92
C TRP A 54 0.88 -15.81 -3.23
N SER A 55 -0.42 -16.09 -3.38
CA SER A 55 -1.46 -15.33 -2.72
C SER A 55 -1.73 -15.91 -1.33
N VAL A 56 -1.40 -15.17 -0.28
CA VAL A 56 -1.75 -15.55 1.10
C VAL A 56 -3.17 -15.09 1.43
N ASN A 57 -3.47 -13.81 1.21
CA ASN A 57 -4.75 -13.21 1.58
C ASN A 57 -5.96 -13.81 0.85
N PHE A 58 -5.76 -14.25 -0.39
CA PHE A 58 -6.85 -14.69 -1.28
C PHE A 58 -6.65 -16.12 -1.78
N LYS A 59 -5.86 -16.93 -1.06
CA LYS A 59 -5.61 -18.33 -1.43
C LYS A 59 -6.87 -19.20 -1.44
N TRP A 60 -7.85 -18.81 -0.67
CA TRP A 60 -9.16 -19.48 -0.60
C TRP A 60 -10.04 -19.27 -1.85
N ILE A 61 -9.69 -18.32 -2.72
CA ILE A 61 -10.41 -18.10 -3.97
C ILE A 61 -9.97 -19.17 -4.98
N PRO A 62 -10.92 -19.91 -5.59
CA PRO A 62 -10.59 -20.97 -6.55
C PRO A 62 -9.81 -20.43 -7.74
N CYS A 63 -8.79 -21.19 -8.14
CA CYS A 63 -7.95 -20.91 -9.29
C CYS A 63 -7.54 -22.23 -9.91
N GLU A 64 -8.13 -22.56 -11.06
CA GLU A 64 -7.82 -23.82 -11.76
C GLU A 64 -6.48 -23.71 -12.47
N PRO A 65 -5.55 -24.67 -12.23
CA PRO A 65 -4.26 -24.68 -12.92
C PRO A 65 -4.50 -24.77 -14.43
N ARG A 66 -3.89 -23.87 -15.17
CA ARG A 66 -3.89 -23.95 -16.65
C ARG A 66 -2.82 -24.92 -17.09
N PRO A 67 -3.11 -25.82 -18.05
CA PRO A 67 -2.07 -26.65 -18.65
C PRO A 67 -0.99 -25.76 -19.27
N PRO A 68 0.28 -26.17 -19.24
CA PRO A 68 1.39 -25.38 -19.76
C PRO A 68 1.19 -25.15 -21.26
N GLN A 69 0.73 -23.95 -21.60
CA GLN A 69 0.63 -23.52 -22.99
C GLN A 69 1.94 -22.84 -23.37
N LEU A 70 2.51 -23.29 -24.47
CA LEU A 70 3.84 -22.92 -24.98
C LEU A 70 4.02 -21.40 -25.26
N ILE A 71 2.95 -20.60 -25.23
CA ILE A 71 2.95 -19.24 -25.79
C ILE A 71 2.57 -18.14 -24.79
N THR A 72 2.05 -18.45 -23.59
CA THR A 72 1.68 -17.42 -22.59
C THR A 72 2.12 -17.78 -21.18
N PRO A 73 3.36 -17.44 -20.81
CA PRO A 73 3.89 -17.77 -19.47
C PRO A 73 3.30 -16.95 -18.30
N LEU A 74 2.33 -16.06 -18.56
CA LEU A 74 1.93 -15.01 -17.62
C LEU A 74 0.69 -15.31 -16.76
N ARG A 75 -0.07 -16.38 -17.06
CA ARG A 75 -1.23 -16.77 -16.25
C ARG A 75 -1.04 -18.17 -15.68
N ASP A 76 -0.93 -18.26 -14.38
CA ASP A 76 -0.81 -19.53 -13.68
C ASP A 76 -2.14 -20.29 -13.59
N CYS A 77 -3.26 -19.61 -13.71
CA CYS A 77 -4.57 -20.22 -13.54
C CYS A 77 -5.69 -19.40 -14.15
N ASP A 78 -6.79 -20.06 -14.43
CA ASP A 78 -8.06 -19.46 -14.84
C ASP A 78 -9.04 -19.53 -13.66
N GLY A 79 -9.91 -18.53 -13.56
CA GLY A 79 -10.94 -18.47 -12.52
C GLY A 79 -11.14 -17.08 -11.93
N PRO A 80 -11.94 -17.01 -10.85
CA PRO A 80 -12.30 -15.74 -10.22
C PRO A 80 -11.09 -14.89 -9.81
N PHE A 81 -10.02 -15.51 -9.31
CA PHE A 81 -8.79 -14.83 -8.90
C PHE A 81 -8.10 -14.06 -10.06
N ALA A 82 -8.10 -14.65 -11.25
CA ALA A 82 -7.46 -14.05 -12.43
C ALA A 82 -8.36 -13.02 -13.14
N SER A 83 -9.62 -12.92 -12.76
CA SER A 83 -10.61 -12.07 -13.42
C SER A 83 -10.30 -10.58 -13.28
N SER A 84 -10.67 -9.80 -14.29
CA SER A 84 -10.55 -8.34 -14.25
C SER A 84 -11.47 -7.72 -13.19
N TYR A 85 -12.62 -8.34 -12.92
CA TYR A 85 -13.54 -7.92 -11.87
C TYR A 85 -12.90 -8.03 -10.49
N PHE A 86 -12.26 -9.14 -10.17
CA PHE A 86 -11.56 -9.30 -8.90
C PHE A 86 -10.44 -8.27 -8.73
N LYS A 87 -9.71 -7.98 -9.80
CA LYS A 87 -8.69 -6.93 -9.81
C LYS A 87 -9.27 -5.56 -9.48
N ALA A 88 -10.37 -5.20 -10.15
CA ALA A 88 -11.04 -3.93 -9.94
C ALA A 88 -11.67 -3.85 -8.52
N CYS A 89 -12.29 -4.92 -8.04
CA CYS A 89 -12.88 -4.97 -6.70
C CYS A 89 -11.83 -4.80 -5.59
N THR A 90 -10.69 -5.50 -5.69
CA THR A 90 -9.61 -5.38 -4.69
C THR A 90 -8.98 -3.99 -4.71
N LEU A 91 -8.82 -3.38 -5.88
CA LEU A 91 -8.36 -2.00 -6.00
C LEU A 91 -9.37 -1.00 -5.41
N ALA A 92 -10.64 -1.15 -5.76
CA ALA A 92 -11.72 -0.31 -5.24
C ALA A 92 -11.82 -0.41 -3.71
N LEU A 93 -11.75 -1.63 -3.17
CA LEU A 93 -11.72 -1.87 -1.73
C LEU A 93 -10.53 -1.17 -1.07
N HIS A 94 -9.34 -1.32 -1.64
CA HIS A 94 -8.11 -0.67 -1.14
C HIS A 94 -8.27 0.85 -1.08
N LEU A 95 -8.67 1.47 -2.19
CA LEU A 95 -8.84 2.93 -2.26
C LEU A 95 -9.93 3.43 -1.31
N THR A 96 -11.04 2.68 -1.18
CA THR A 96 -12.13 3.00 -0.26
C THR A 96 -11.67 2.94 1.19
N LEU A 97 -10.98 1.87 1.59
CA LEU A 97 -10.46 1.72 2.96
C LEU A 97 -9.44 2.82 3.29
N LEU A 98 -8.55 3.15 2.36
CA LEU A 98 -7.61 4.26 2.54
C LEU A 98 -8.35 5.59 2.72
N ALA A 99 -9.31 5.90 1.84
CA ALA A 99 -10.08 7.13 1.91
C ALA A 99 -10.85 7.24 3.22
N LEU A 100 -11.54 6.17 3.64
CA LEU A 100 -12.27 6.10 4.91
C LEU A 100 -11.34 6.25 6.12
N TYR A 101 -10.19 5.57 6.12
CA TYR A 101 -9.24 5.64 7.22
C TYR A 101 -8.66 7.06 7.37
N VAL A 102 -8.23 7.66 6.27
CA VAL A 102 -7.68 9.02 6.25
C VAL A 102 -8.77 10.03 6.64
N ASP A 103 -9.98 9.91 6.08
CA ASP A 103 -11.12 10.78 6.42
C ASP A 103 -11.44 10.73 7.92
N ARG A 104 -11.58 9.53 8.49
CA ARG A 104 -11.80 9.36 9.93
C ARG A 104 -10.65 9.90 10.78
N SER A 105 -9.41 9.71 10.32
CA SER A 105 -8.22 10.22 11.01
C SER A 105 -8.18 11.74 11.03
N LEU A 106 -8.58 12.39 9.94
CA LEU A 106 -8.69 13.84 9.85
C LEU A 106 -9.83 14.39 10.72
N ARG A 107 -10.99 13.74 10.76
CA ARG A 107 -12.15 14.15 11.57
C ARG A 107 -11.92 13.99 13.07
N ARG A 108 -11.35 12.85 13.50
CA ARG A 108 -11.13 12.55 14.95
C ARG A 108 -10.14 13.49 15.62
N ARG A 109 -9.33 14.21 14.86
CA ARG A 109 -8.17 14.91 15.39
C ARG A 109 -8.37 16.37 15.63
N ASN A 110 -9.55 16.88 15.89
CA ASN A 110 -9.69 18.33 16.22
C ASN A 110 -8.69 19.23 15.45
N PHE A 111 -8.40 18.86 14.21
CA PHE A 111 -7.81 19.81 13.31
C PHE A 111 -8.75 21.01 13.29
N ARG A 112 -8.27 22.20 13.52
CA ARG A 112 -9.04 23.44 13.52
C ARG A 112 -9.95 23.60 12.29
N GLY A 113 -9.77 22.77 11.26
CA GLY A 113 -10.64 22.65 10.08
C GLY A 113 -11.73 21.59 10.33
N ARG A 114 -12.97 22.01 10.43
CA ARG A 114 -14.14 21.12 10.46
C ARG A 114 -14.31 20.46 9.09
N GLY A 115 -13.81 19.24 8.89
CA GLY A 115 -14.01 18.51 7.64
C GLY A 115 -13.08 17.32 7.51
N GLY A 116 -13.45 16.36 6.67
CA GLY A 116 -12.67 15.17 6.39
C GLY A 116 -11.72 15.34 5.20
N LEU A 117 -11.43 14.25 4.50
CA LEU A 117 -10.50 14.18 3.39
C LEU A 117 -10.80 15.20 2.28
N ILE A 118 -12.06 15.36 1.89
CA ILE A 118 -12.45 16.29 0.83
C ILE A 118 -12.11 17.74 1.22
N ALA A 119 -12.41 18.12 2.48
CA ALA A 119 -12.10 19.46 2.96
C ALA A 119 -10.59 19.70 3.08
N PHE A 120 -9.84 18.64 3.47
CA PHE A 120 -8.38 18.68 3.50
C PHE A 120 -7.79 18.89 2.11
N VAL A 121 -8.27 18.18 1.09
CA VAL A 121 -7.78 18.32 -0.29
C VAL A 121 -8.09 19.72 -0.85
N ARG A 122 -9.30 20.26 -0.56
CA ARG A 122 -9.69 21.59 -1.05
C ARG A 122 -8.96 22.73 -0.36
N ALA A 123 -8.63 22.58 0.91
CA ALA A 123 -8.01 23.65 1.70
C ALA A 123 -6.98 23.11 2.71
N PRO A 124 -5.85 22.52 2.25
CA PRO A 124 -4.88 21.87 3.13
C PRO A 124 -4.24 22.85 4.12
N ARG A 125 -4.14 24.13 3.77
CA ARG A 125 -3.58 25.18 4.66
C ARG A 125 -4.41 25.44 5.91
N LYS A 126 -5.71 25.07 5.91
CA LYS A 126 -6.58 25.18 7.10
C LYS A 126 -6.31 24.09 8.14
N TYR A 127 -5.63 23.02 7.71
CA TYR A 127 -5.23 21.93 8.59
C TYR A 127 -3.79 22.19 9.05
N GLY A 128 -3.61 22.34 10.35
CA GLY A 128 -2.28 22.51 10.94
C GLY A 128 -1.36 21.32 10.65
N ALA A 129 -0.10 21.46 11.03
CA ALA A 129 0.87 20.37 10.89
C ALA A 129 0.44 19.13 11.69
N ILE A 130 0.56 17.96 11.07
CA ILE A 130 0.34 16.69 11.77
C ILE A 130 1.47 16.50 12.79
N PRO A 131 1.16 16.27 14.07
CA PRO A 131 2.17 15.98 15.09
C PRO A 131 3.02 14.76 14.67
N GLY A 132 4.34 14.84 14.91
CA GLY A 132 5.30 13.82 14.44
C GLY A 132 4.99 12.42 14.97
N ASP A 133 4.55 12.32 16.23
CA ASP A 133 4.14 11.08 16.89
C ASP A 133 2.98 10.34 16.20
N ARG A 134 2.26 11.04 15.32
CA ARG A 134 1.08 10.52 14.64
C ARG A 134 1.33 10.18 13.16
N ILE A 135 2.43 10.65 12.61
CA ILE A 135 2.76 10.37 11.20
C ILE A 135 3.04 8.88 11.00
N ALA A 136 3.87 8.28 11.87
CA ALA A 136 4.24 6.87 11.75
C ALA A 136 3.02 5.93 11.86
N PRO A 137 2.15 6.02 12.90
CA PRO A 137 0.95 5.17 12.94
C PRO A 137 0.02 5.37 11.74
N LEU A 138 -0.10 6.59 11.22
CA LEU A 138 -0.91 6.86 10.03
C LEU A 138 -0.35 6.14 8.79
N LEU A 139 0.97 6.28 8.55
CA LEU A 139 1.63 5.64 7.41
C LEU A 139 1.60 4.12 7.52
N PHE A 140 1.86 3.57 8.70
CA PHE A 140 1.83 2.13 8.93
C PHE A 140 0.43 1.54 8.77
N ALA A 141 -0.61 2.24 9.21
CA ALA A 141 -1.98 1.79 8.99
C ALA A 141 -2.35 1.85 7.49
N CYS A 142 -1.95 2.89 6.77
CA CYS A 142 -2.15 2.95 5.32
C CYS A 142 -1.40 1.82 4.59
N ASN A 143 -0.16 1.53 5.00
CA ASN A 143 0.62 0.41 4.49
C ASN A 143 -0.08 -0.93 4.77
N PHE A 144 -0.56 -1.15 6.00
CA PHE A 144 -1.25 -2.37 6.38
C PHE A 144 -2.54 -2.59 5.57
N ILE A 145 -3.32 -1.52 5.32
CA ILE A 145 -4.49 -1.58 4.42
C ILE A 145 -4.06 -2.03 3.02
N GLY A 146 -2.96 -1.48 2.50
CA GLY A 146 -2.41 -1.86 1.19
C GLY A 146 -2.03 -3.33 1.13
N VAL A 147 -1.33 -3.82 2.15
CA VAL A 147 -0.94 -5.24 2.27
C VAL A 147 -2.17 -6.14 2.38
N ALA A 148 -3.18 -5.77 3.20
CA ALA A 148 -4.40 -6.56 3.36
C ALA A 148 -5.19 -6.71 2.04
N CYS A 149 -5.13 -5.71 1.17
CA CYS A 149 -5.78 -5.73 -0.14
C CYS A 149 -4.88 -6.27 -1.27
N ALA A 150 -3.61 -6.58 -0.99
CA ALA A 150 -2.69 -7.07 -1.99
C ALA A 150 -3.06 -8.49 -2.43
N ARG A 151 -3.19 -8.69 -3.74
CA ARG A 151 -3.59 -9.99 -4.32
C ARG A 151 -2.51 -11.05 -4.27
N SER A 152 -1.26 -10.63 -4.27
CA SER A 152 -0.10 -11.52 -4.23
C SER A 152 0.85 -11.03 -3.16
N LEU A 153 1.08 -11.85 -2.15
CA LEU A 153 1.98 -11.58 -1.05
C LEU A 153 2.99 -12.72 -0.96
N HIS A 154 4.23 -12.41 -1.27
CA HIS A 154 5.36 -13.29 -1.00
C HIS A 154 5.76 -13.20 0.48
N PHE A 155 6.49 -14.17 0.98
CA PHE A 155 7.00 -14.19 2.37
C PHE A 155 7.74 -12.92 2.76
N GLN A 156 8.49 -12.32 1.84
CA GLN A 156 9.19 -11.06 2.08
C GLN A 156 8.27 -9.90 2.47
N PHE A 157 7.00 -9.93 2.10
CA PHE A 157 6.04 -8.89 2.46
C PHE A 157 5.62 -8.91 3.93
N VAL A 158 5.88 -10.02 4.66
CA VAL A 158 5.71 -10.05 6.13
C VAL A 158 6.51 -8.93 6.79
N VAL A 159 7.71 -8.64 6.29
CA VAL A 159 8.57 -7.56 6.81
C VAL A 159 7.89 -6.18 6.70
N TRP A 160 7.01 -5.98 5.73
CA TRP A 160 6.35 -4.70 5.53
C TRP A 160 5.31 -4.35 6.60
N TYR A 161 4.76 -5.33 7.28
CA TYR A 161 3.76 -5.09 8.31
C TYR A 161 4.05 -5.81 9.64
N GLY A 162 4.80 -6.91 9.63
CA GLY A 162 5.09 -7.70 10.83
C GLY A 162 5.68 -6.85 11.95
N ASN A 163 6.68 -6.03 11.63
CA ASN A 163 7.31 -5.13 12.60
C ASN A 163 6.39 -3.98 13.03
N THR A 164 5.41 -3.60 12.22
CA THR A 164 4.51 -2.46 12.49
C THR A 164 3.20 -2.88 13.13
N LEU A 165 2.83 -4.15 13.00
CA LEU A 165 1.58 -4.70 13.53
C LEU A 165 1.48 -4.56 15.06
N PRO A 166 2.51 -4.88 15.87
CA PRO A 166 2.45 -4.65 17.31
C PRO A 166 2.21 -3.18 17.68
N LEU A 167 2.87 -2.24 16.97
CA LEU A 167 2.66 -0.81 17.18
C LEU A 167 1.23 -0.40 16.84
N LEU A 168 0.68 -0.89 15.72
CA LEU A 168 -0.70 -0.58 15.32
C LEU A 168 -1.70 -1.11 16.34
N LEU A 169 -1.54 -2.34 16.79
CA LEU A 169 -2.39 -2.95 17.80
C LEU A 169 -2.29 -2.21 19.14
N TRP A 170 -1.08 -1.77 19.52
CA TRP A 170 -0.86 -1.00 20.74
C TRP A 170 -1.61 0.34 20.74
N THR A 171 -1.82 0.94 19.57
CA THR A 171 -2.58 2.20 19.45
C THR A 171 -4.10 2.00 19.48
N THR A 172 -4.58 0.78 19.55
CA THR A 172 -6.01 0.44 19.63
C THR A 172 -6.47 0.31 21.08
N ALA A 173 -7.78 0.29 21.29
CA ALA A 173 -8.40 0.00 22.60
C ALA A 173 -8.55 -1.51 22.87
N VAL A 174 -7.96 -2.37 22.03
CA VAL A 174 -8.03 -3.83 22.18
C VAL A 174 -7.23 -4.26 23.40
N PRO A 175 -7.75 -5.17 24.24
CA PRO A 175 -7.02 -5.73 25.37
C PRO A 175 -5.70 -6.36 24.95
N ARG A 176 -4.66 -6.18 25.77
CA ARG A 176 -3.28 -6.57 25.42
C ARG A 176 -3.12 -8.05 25.10
N PHE A 177 -3.81 -8.93 25.81
CA PHE A 177 -3.78 -10.36 25.51
C PHE A 177 -4.32 -10.70 24.12
N LEU A 178 -5.37 -9.98 23.66
CA LEU A 178 -5.88 -10.11 22.30
C LEU A 178 -4.91 -9.56 21.26
N CYS A 179 -4.19 -8.48 21.58
CA CYS A 179 -3.14 -7.97 20.68
C CYS A 179 -2.06 -9.02 20.46
N VAL A 180 -1.59 -9.67 21.53
CA VAL A 180 -0.61 -10.77 21.43
C VAL A 180 -1.19 -11.94 20.64
N ALA A 181 -2.40 -12.35 20.97
CA ALA A 181 -3.08 -13.45 20.25
C ALA A 181 -3.21 -13.16 18.74
N LEU A 182 -3.54 -11.91 18.36
CA LEU A 182 -3.64 -11.51 16.96
C LEU A 182 -2.27 -11.53 16.26
N VAL A 183 -1.20 -11.08 16.90
CA VAL A 183 0.16 -11.18 16.33
C VAL A 183 0.53 -12.62 16.11
N VAL A 184 0.32 -13.49 17.12
CA VAL A 184 0.60 -14.93 17.01
C VAL A 184 -0.25 -15.58 15.92
N ALA A 185 -1.53 -15.22 15.81
CA ALA A 185 -2.40 -15.75 14.76
C ALA A 185 -1.93 -15.35 13.36
N VAL A 186 -1.49 -14.12 13.18
CA VAL A 186 -0.92 -13.66 11.90
C VAL A 186 0.34 -14.43 11.56
N GLU A 187 1.26 -14.60 12.52
CA GLU A 187 2.47 -15.41 12.33
C GLU A 187 2.13 -16.87 12.00
N ALA A 188 1.16 -17.47 12.71
CA ALA A 188 0.71 -18.82 12.44
C ALA A 188 0.11 -18.98 11.03
N CYS A 189 -0.58 -17.97 10.51
CA CYS A 189 -1.09 -17.98 9.13
C CYS A 189 0.02 -18.00 8.06
N TRP A 190 1.21 -17.50 8.40
CA TRP A 190 2.36 -17.50 7.48
C TRP A 190 3.23 -18.75 7.58
N ASN A 191 3.13 -19.48 8.68
CA ASN A 191 3.98 -20.66 9.00
C ASN A 191 3.28 -22.03 8.91
N PRO A 192 2.20 -22.25 8.17
CA PRO A 192 1.56 -23.57 8.09
C PRO A 192 2.25 -24.54 7.13
N TRP A 193 3.45 -24.18 6.60
CA TRP A 193 4.13 -24.93 5.52
C TRP A 193 5.60 -25.17 5.84
#